data_7e85449f3c3345014364b02d7f2d7d35
#
_entry.id   7e85449f3c3345014364b02d7f2d7d35
#
_cell.length_a   1.000
_cell.length_b   1.000
_cell.length_c   1.000
_cell.angle_alpha   90.00
_cell.angle_beta   90.00
_cell.angle_gamma   90.00
#
_symmetry.space_group_name_H-M   'P 1'
#
loop_
_entity.id
_entity.type
_entity.pdbx_description
1 polymer ?
#
loop_
_entity_poly.entity_id
_entity_poly.type
_entity_poly.pdbx_seq_one_letter_code
_entity_poly.pdbx_strand_id
1 'polypeptide(L)'
;DLYSYRYDLTDYSAYRTNTIGGGVRLGFPLTLNARASARYTLRRDEVEIPASFCDPNAAVVSISLCQQRGAYTTSLVGYGVRLDRRNDPINPTRGFYTALNQDLAGVGGDVNYLKTEVEGGIYYGFSPSFILSATGSAGYVDGWNGDTVRINERFYKGGNSFRGFETAGIGARDLNSARGDALGGKAYAIGSVELTVPTFLPEQYGVKAALFSDFGTLGMLDDEDKLTVAGAVDPNIVDDLSLRASAGVSIFWRSPMGPIRFDFSQVLAKEDYDKTETFRFSTSTRF
;
A
#
# COMPACT_ATOMS: atom_id res chain seq x y z
N ASP A 1 20.73 3.72 -8.92
CA ASP A 1 19.52 4.54 -9.09
C ASP A 1 19.69 5.85 -8.33
N LEU A 2 19.33 6.97 -8.96
CA LEU A 2 19.16 8.27 -8.32
C LEU A 2 17.73 8.71 -8.59
N TYR A 3 17.07 9.29 -7.58
CA TYR A 3 15.68 9.70 -7.71
C TYR A 3 15.37 10.93 -6.86
N SER A 4 14.42 11.71 -7.34
CA SER A 4 13.78 12.76 -6.58
C SER A 4 12.30 12.75 -6.95
N TYR A 5 11.43 12.70 -5.95
CA TYR A 5 9.99 12.73 -6.16
C TYR A 5 9.29 13.46 -5.03
N ARG A 6 8.12 13.99 -5.36
CA ARG A 6 7.23 14.65 -4.43
C ARG A 6 5.89 13.94 -4.46
N TYR A 7 5.40 13.53 -3.30
CA TYR A 7 4.04 13.05 -3.12
C TYR A 7 3.21 14.12 -2.44
N ASP A 8 2.07 14.43 -3.05
CA ASP A 8 1.04 15.26 -2.45
C ASP A 8 -0.05 14.33 -1.93
N LEU A 9 -0.16 14.24 -0.61
CA LEU A 9 -1.12 13.40 0.08
C LEU A 9 -2.25 14.24 0.69
N THR A 10 -2.35 15.53 0.31
CA THR A 10 -3.32 16.47 0.89
C THR A 10 -4.79 16.11 0.63
N ASP A 11 -5.06 15.19 -0.29
CA ASP A 11 -6.41 14.66 -0.51
C ASP A 11 -6.86 13.65 0.56
N TYR A 12 -5.90 12.96 1.21
CA TYR A 12 -6.16 11.87 2.18
C TYR A 12 -5.68 12.18 3.58
N SER A 13 -4.61 12.97 3.67
CA SER A 13 -3.94 13.33 4.89
C SER A 13 -3.18 14.64 4.64
N ALA A 14 -3.33 15.62 5.46
CA ALA A 14 -2.97 17.02 5.19
C ALA A 14 -1.45 17.30 5.12
N TYR A 15 -0.66 16.43 4.49
CA TYR A 15 0.78 16.59 4.37
C TYR A 15 1.31 16.31 2.95
N ARG A 16 2.51 16.79 2.68
CA ARG A 16 3.30 16.48 1.50
C ARG A 16 4.63 15.89 1.89
N THR A 17 5.16 15.01 1.05
CA THR A 17 6.52 14.49 1.24
C THR A 17 7.38 14.81 0.03
N ASN A 18 8.58 15.33 0.28
CA ASN A 18 9.66 15.42 -0.70
C ASN A 18 10.69 14.36 -0.35
N THR A 19 11.06 13.53 -1.30
CA THR A 19 12.10 12.53 -1.14
C THR A 19 13.17 12.71 -2.20
N ILE A 20 14.41 12.80 -1.77
CA ILE A 20 15.59 12.75 -2.63
C ILE A 20 16.53 11.67 -2.13
N GLY A 21 17.02 10.83 -3.02
CA GLY A 21 17.89 9.74 -2.61
C GLY A 21 18.53 9.00 -3.75
N GLY A 22 19.28 7.98 -3.37
CA GLY A 22 19.90 7.07 -4.30
C GLY A 22 20.11 5.70 -3.65
N GLY A 23 20.34 4.71 -4.49
CA GLY A 23 20.56 3.36 -4.02
C GLY A 23 21.28 2.49 -5.03
N VAL A 24 21.83 1.41 -4.53
CA VAL A 24 22.42 0.34 -5.31
C VAL A 24 21.64 -0.94 -5.05
N ARG A 25 21.30 -1.63 -6.13
CA ARG A 25 20.65 -2.94 -6.06
C ARG A 25 21.45 -3.95 -6.85
N LEU A 26 21.71 -5.10 -6.23
CA LEU A 26 22.35 -6.25 -6.80
C LEU A 26 21.32 -7.40 -6.85
N GLY A 27 21.16 -7.99 -8.03
CA GLY A 27 20.25 -9.14 -8.20
C GLY A 27 21.02 -10.35 -8.69
N PHE A 28 20.72 -11.53 -8.14
CA PHE A 28 21.34 -12.79 -8.55
C PHE A 28 20.28 -13.87 -8.75
N PRO A 29 20.38 -14.66 -9.82
CA PRO A 29 19.57 -15.84 -9.97
C PRO A 29 20.05 -16.91 -8.96
N LEU A 30 19.12 -17.43 -8.15
CA LEU A 30 19.39 -18.58 -7.28
C LEU A 30 19.11 -19.89 -8.03
N THR A 31 18.02 -19.90 -8.78
CA THR A 31 17.60 -20.98 -9.68
C THR A 31 16.93 -20.39 -10.92
N LEU A 32 16.47 -21.24 -11.84
CA LEU A 32 15.70 -20.79 -13.02
C LEU A 32 14.44 -20.00 -12.64
N ASN A 33 13.84 -20.33 -11.51
CA ASN A 33 12.57 -19.73 -11.05
C ASN A 33 12.71 -18.86 -9.79
N ALA A 34 13.91 -18.80 -9.20
CA ALA A 34 14.15 -18.06 -7.97
C ALA A 34 15.25 -17.02 -8.16
N ARG A 35 15.00 -15.81 -7.65
CA ARG A 35 15.94 -14.69 -7.68
C ARG A 35 16.06 -14.09 -6.29
N ALA A 36 17.26 -13.70 -5.92
CA ALA A 36 17.53 -12.89 -4.74
C ALA A 36 18.04 -11.51 -5.16
N SER A 37 17.83 -10.54 -4.33
CA SER A 37 18.39 -9.19 -4.46
C SER A 37 18.84 -8.66 -3.11
N ALA A 38 19.93 -7.90 -3.12
CA ALA A 38 20.36 -7.07 -1.99
C ALA A 38 20.32 -5.61 -2.43
N ARG A 39 19.95 -4.72 -1.51
CA ARG A 39 19.90 -3.28 -1.78
C ARG A 39 20.45 -2.47 -0.64
N TYR A 40 21.05 -1.36 -0.99
CA TYR A 40 21.36 -0.28 -0.07
C TYR A 40 20.68 0.98 -0.59
N THR A 41 20.04 1.73 0.28
CA THR A 41 19.38 2.98 -0.07
C THR A 41 19.72 4.05 0.96
N LEU A 42 20.10 5.21 0.47
CA LEU A 42 20.28 6.43 1.25
C LEU A 42 19.32 7.48 0.69
N ARG A 43 18.42 7.99 1.53
CA ARG A 43 17.48 9.01 1.12
C ARG A 43 17.26 10.04 2.23
N ARG A 44 16.88 11.24 1.81
CA ARG A 44 16.37 12.30 2.66
C ARG A 44 14.90 12.50 2.36
N ASP A 45 14.10 12.35 3.39
CA ASP A 45 12.66 12.55 3.35
C ASP A 45 12.32 13.83 4.12
N GLU A 46 11.45 14.66 3.58
CA GLU A 46 10.94 15.87 4.22
C GLU A 46 9.42 15.85 4.25
N VAL A 47 8.86 15.90 5.44
CA VAL A 47 7.41 16.01 5.66
C VAL A 47 7.05 17.48 5.81
N GLU A 48 6.29 18.00 4.85
CA GLU A 48 5.84 19.39 4.81
C GLU A 48 4.38 19.47 5.27
N ILE A 49 4.14 20.23 6.35
CA ILE A 49 2.80 20.60 6.82
C ILE A 49 2.83 22.11 7.10
N PRO A 50 1.87 22.90 6.60
CA PRO A 50 1.80 24.32 6.91
C PRO A 50 1.70 24.55 8.43
N ALA A 51 2.52 25.43 8.98
CA ALA A 51 2.56 25.67 10.43
C ALA A 51 1.19 26.12 11.00
N SER A 52 0.40 26.84 10.20
CA SER A 52 -0.95 27.26 10.56
C SER A 52 -1.95 26.12 10.75
N PHE A 53 -1.67 24.94 10.20
CA PHE A 53 -2.52 23.75 10.33
C PHE A 53 -2.21 22.96 11.59
N CYS A 54 -1.04 23.19 12.19
CA CYS A 54 -0.58 22.53 13.41
C CYS A 54 -0.93 23.33 14.70
N ASP A 55 -1.87 24.25 14.63
CA ASP A 55 -2.40 24.90 15.83
C ASP A 55 -3.31 23.92 16.59
N PRO A 56 -2.98 23.54 17.84
CA PRO A 56 -3.77 22.60 18.61
C PRO A 56 -5.24 23.03 18.82
N ASN A 57 -5.51 24.34 18.70
CA ASN A 57 -6.87 24.88 18.86
C ASN A 57 -7.67 24.89 17.55
N ALA A 58 -7.01 24.73 16.40
CA ALA A 58 -7.65 24.79 15.10
C ALA A 58 -8.20 23.40 14.64
N ALA A 59 -7.67 22.30 15.17
CA ALA A 59 -8.04 20.90 14.84
C ALA A 59 -8.11 20.62 13.31
N VAL A 60 -7.25 21.30 12.54
CA VAL A 60 -7.24 21.17 11.06
C VAL A 60 -6.57 19.88 10.63
N VAL A 61 -5.48 19.51 11.31
CA VAL A 61 -4.62 18.36 11.01
C VAL A 61 -4.33 17.58 12.28
N SER A 62 -4.13 16.28 12.15
CA SER A 62 -3.71 15.42 13.25
C SER A 62 -2.45 15.93 13.95
N ILE A 63 -2.46 15.91 15.27
CA ILE A 63 -1.30 16.27 16.10
C ILE A 63 -0.14 15.32 15.85
N SER A 64 -0.43 14.01 15.71
CA SER A 64 0.57 12.99 15.38
C SER A 64 1.29 13.30 14.07
N LEU A 65 0.58 13.79 13.05
CA LEU A 65 1.19 14.24 11.79
C LEU A 65 2.08 15.46 12.02
N CYS A 66 1.62 16.45 12.79
CA CYS A 66 2.36 17.66 13.05
C CYS A 66 3.69 17.42 13.79
N GLN A 67 3.72 16.44 14.68
CA GLN A 67 4.94 16.01 15.39
C GLN A 67 5.99 15.40 14.46
N GLN A 68 5.56 14.84 13.33
CA GLN A 68 6.45 14.22 12.35
C GLN A 68 6.95 15.16 11.24
N ARG A 69 6.57 16.44 11.32
CA ARG A 69 7.05 17.49 10.41
C ARG A 69 8.56 17.64 10.49
N GLY A 70 9.19 17.80 9.32
CA GLY A 70 10.63 18.04 9.21
C GLY A 70 11.32 17.09 8.28
N ALA A 71 12.64 17.21 8.21
CA ALA A 71 13.46 16.40 7.34
C ALA A 71 14.30 15.40 8.16
N TYR A 72 14.46 14.20 7.63
CA TYR A 72 15.27 13.15 8.22
C TYR A 72 15.93 12.31 7.12
N THR A 73 17.01 11.67 7.47
CA THR A 73 17.81 10.82 6.59
C THR A 73 17.57 9.36 6.91
N THR A 74 17.17 8.59 5.92
CA THR A 74 17.02 7.14 6.03
C THR A 74 18.18 6.46 5.31
N SER A 75 18.92 5.64 6.03
CA SER A 75 19.95 4.75 5.48
C SER A 75 19.55 3.32 5.78
N LEU A 76 19.25 2.53 4.75
CA LEU A 76 18.75 1.17 4.90
C LEU A 76 19.51 0.16 4.04
N VAL A 77 19.61 -1.05 4.59
CA VAL A 77 20.03 -2.26 3.88
C VAL A 77 18.82 -3.17 3.78
N GLY A 78 18.60 -3.75 2.61
CA GLY A 78 17.48 -4.66 2.41
C GLY A 78 17.85 -5.84 1.55
N TYR A 79 17.06 -6.89 1.66
CA TYR A 79 17.11 -8.03 0.75
C TYR A 79 15.72 -8.40 0.28
N GLY A 80 15.67 -9.08 -0.85
CA GLY A 80 14.45 -9.66 -1.39
C GLY A 80 14.72 -11.03 -1.99
N VAL A 81 13.74 -11.92 -1.83
CA VAL A 81 13.75 -13.25 -2.48
C VAL A 81 12.41 -13.41 -3.18
N ARG A 82 12.44 -13.79 -4.46
CA ARG A 82 11.25 -14.06 -5.26
C ARG A 82 11.37 -15.43 -5.92
N LEU A 83 10.34 -16.25 -5.74
CA LEU A 83 10.11 -17.49 -6.47
C LEU A 83 8.93 -17.26 -7.42
N ASP A 84 9.12 -17.50 -8.72
CA ASP A 84 8.09 -17.34 -9.74
C ASP A 84 8.04 -18.57 -10.63
N ARG A 85 6.95 -19.33 -10.51
CA ARG A 85 6.64 -20.55 -11.27
C ARG A 85 5.36 -20.39 -12.09
N ARG A 86 5.02 -19.16 -12.45
CA ARG A 86 3.92 -18.90 -13.38
C ARG A 86 4.32 -19.27 -14.79
N ASN A 87 3.37 -19.72 -15.58
CA ASN A 87 3.59 -20.01 -17.00
C ASN A 87 3.89 -18.75 -17.83
N ASP A 88 3.32 -17.61 -17.45
CA ASP A 88 3.55 -16.29 -18.02
C ASP A 88 3.55 -15.23 -16.89
N PRO A 89 4.63 -14.45 -16.73
CA PRO A 89 4.68 -13.39 -15.71
C PRO A 89 3.70 -12.22 -15.95
N ILE A 90 3.28 -12.00 -17.20
CA ILE A 90 2.42 -10.86 -17.59
C ILE A 90 0.94 -11.26 -17.59
N ASN A 91 0.63 -12.42 -18.22
CA ASN A 91 -0.74 -12.93 -18.33
C ASN A 91 -0.81 -14.37 -17.78
N PRO A 92 -0.66 -14.54 -16.45
CA PRO A 92 -0.60 -15.87 -15.87
C PRO A 92 -1.95 -16.58 -15.97
N THR A 93 -1.93 -17.82 -16.42
CA THR A 93 -3.09 -18.70 -16.43
C THR A 93 -2.89 -19.90 -15.51
N ARG A 94 -1.64 -20.16 -15.10
CA ARG A 94 -1.26 -21.29 -14.23
C ARG A 94 0.00 -20.98 -13.45
N GLY A 95 0.10 -21.63 -12.29
CA GLY A 95 1.28 -21.57 -11.46
C GLY A 95 1.14 -20.60 -10.29
N PHE A 96 2.24 -20.27 -9.66
CA PHE A 96 2.25 -19.41 -8.49
C PHE A 96 3.53 -18.57 -8.43
N TYR A 97 3.48 -17.51 -7.65
CA TYR A 97 4.67 -16.77 -7.23
C TYR A 97 4.59 -16.44 -5.74
N THR A 98 5.74 -16.23 -5.14
CA THR A 98 5.87 -15.64 -3.81
C THR A 98 7.10 -14.75 -3.75
N ALA A 99 7.03 -13.69 -2.98
CA ALA A 99 8.17 -12.80 -2.71
C ALA A 99 8.19 -12.39 -1.25
N LEU A 100 9.39 -12.30 -0.71
CA LEU A 100 9.69 -11.73 0.60
C LEU A 100 10.65 -10.55 0.40
N ASN A 101 10.34 -9.44 1.02
CA ASN A 101 11.22 -8.28 1.09
C ASN A 101 11.41 -7.89 2.55
N GLN A 102 12.64 -7.58 2.93
CA GLN A 102 12.95 -7.09 4.26
C GLN A 102 13.94 -5.94 4.17
N ASP A 103 13.67 -4.87 4.90
CA ASP A 103 14.47 -3.65 4.99
C ASP A 103 14.81 -3.35 6.45
N LEU A 104 16.08 -3.16 6.73
CA LEU A 104 16.59 -2.69 8.00
C LEU A 104 17.15 -1.27 7.81
N ALA A 105 16.46 -0.29 8.35
CA ALA A 105 16.96 1.08 8.49
C ALA A 105 17.70 1.26 9.82
N GLY A 106 18.67 2.19 9.85
CA GLY A 106 19.50 2.43 11.03
C GLY A 106 20.98 2.10 10.83
N VAL A 107 21.41 1.88 9.58
CA VAL A 107 22.81 1.71 9.21
C VAL A 107 23.43 3.11 8.97
N GLY A 108 23.26 4.01 9.94
CA GLY A 108 23.46 5.45 9.82
C GLY A 108 22.14 6.17 9.44
N GLY A 109 22.08 7.49 9.61
CA GLY A 109 20.85 8.27 9.43
C GLY A 109 20.06 8.47 10.72
N ASP A 110 18.82 8.96 10.58
CA ASP A 110 18.03 9.51 11.69
C ASP A 110 16.86 8.60 12.10
N VAL A 111 16.66 7.46 11.42
CA VAL A 111 15.52 6.57 11.67
C VAL A 111 15.92 5.10 11.73
N ASN A 112 15.32 4.37 12.66
CA ASN A 112 15.58 2.97 12.91
C ASN A 112 14.27 2.17 12.80
N TYR A 113 14.17 1.28 11.82
CA TYR A 113 13.03 0.37 11.69
C TYR A 113 13.41 -0.92 10.96
N LEU A 114 12.62 -1.95 11.20
CA LEU A 114 12.60 -3.20 10.43
C LEU A 114 11.27 -3.32 9.72
N LYS A 115 11.29 -3.39 8.39
CA LYS A 115 10.10 -3.52 7.55
C LYS A 115 10.16 -4.84 6.80
N THR A 116 9.11 -5.64 6.94
CA THR A 116 8.99 -6.95 6.28
C THR A 116 7.71 -6.98 5.47
N GLU A 117 7.79 -7.39 4.21
CA GLU A 117 6.65 -7.55 3.33
C GLU A 117 6.72 -8.91 2.63
N VAL A 118 5.59 -9.60 2.60
CA VAL A 118 5.40 -10.87 1.88
C VAL A 118 4.26 -10.69 0.90
N GLU A 119 4.45 -11.18 -0.32
CA GLU A 119 3.40 -11.24 -1.32
C GLU A 119 3.39 -12.59 -2.02
N GLY A 120 2.24 -12.98 -2.52
CA GLY A 120 2.13 -14.20 -3.30
C GLY A 120 0.83 -14.28 -4.09
N GLY A 121 0.81 -15.19 -5.05
CA GLY A 121 -0.38 -15.43 -5.86
C GLY A 121 -0.34 -16.79 -6.53
N ILE A 122 -1.51 -17.39 -6.68
CA ILE A 122 -1.72 -18.65 -7.36
C ILE A 122 -2.76 -18.46 -8.47
N TYR A 123 -2.54 -19.13 -9.59
CA TYR A 123 -3.38 -19.03 -10.78
C TYR A 123 -3.78 -20.42 -11.26
N TYR A 124 -5.06 -20.60 -11.54
CA TYR A 124 -5.61 -21.84 -12.04
C TYR A 124 -6.57 -21.59 -13.19
N GLY A 125 -6.14 -21.91 -14.41
CA GLY A 125 -6.98 -21.83 -15.62
C GLY A 125 -7.79 -23.11 -15.81
N PHE A 126 -9.11 -23.02 -15.66
CA PHE A 126 -10.04 -24.09 -16.02
C PHE A 126 -10.17 -24.24 -17.54
N SER A 127 -10.08 -23.08 -18.23
CA SER A 127 -10.05 -22.97 -19.68
C SER A 127 -9.28 -21.69 -20.06
N PRO A 128 -9.01 -21.42 -21.35
CA PRO A 128 -8.39 -20.17 -21.77
C PRO A 128 -9.13 -18.89 -21.33
N SER A 129 -10.45 -18.99 -21.15
CA SER A 129 -11.32 -17.86 -20.80
C SER A 129 -11.70 -17.79 -19.33
N PHE A 130 -11.51 -18.87 -18.55
CA PHE A 130 -11.84 -18.92 -17.13
C PHE A 130 -10.56 -19.17 -16.32
N ILE A 131 -10.09 -18.13 -15.66
CA ILE A 131 -8.89 -18.18 -14.82
C ILE A 131 -9.27 -17.72 -13.42
N LEU A 132 -9.12 -18.60 -12.45
CA LEU A 132 -9.21 -18.27 -11.05
C LEU A 132 -7.84 -17.86 -10.55
N SER A 133 -7.75 -16.72 -9.90
CA SER A 133 -6.54 -16.28 -9.21
C SER A 133 -6.86 -15.96 -7.76
N ALA A 134 -5.91 -16.26 -6.88
CA ALA A 134 -5.92 -15.80 -5.50
C ALA A 134 -4.56 -15.17 -5.24
N THR A 135 -4.57 -13.92 -4.80
CA THR A 135 -3.36 -13.15 -4.49
C THR A 135 -3.46 -12.63 -3.06
N GLY A 136 -2.31 -12.41 -2.43
CA GLY A 136 -2.28 -11.86 -1.10
C GLY A 136 -0.96 -11.16 -0.82
N SER A 137 -1.03 -10.19 0.08
CA SER A 137 0.14 -9.51 0.62
C SER A 137 -0.05 -9.21 2.10
N ALA A 138 1.03 -9.27 2.85
CA ALA A 138 1.07 -8.89 4.24
C ALA A 138 2.37 -8.13 4.52
N GLY A 139 2.32 -7.20 5.45
CA GLY A 139 3.50 -6.43 5.84
C GLY A 139 3.44 -6.02 7.29
N TYR A 140 4.60 -5.91 7.87
CA TYR A 140 4.81 -5.42 9.22
C TYR A 140 6.05 -4.53 9.24
N VAL A 141 5.93 -3.39 9.91
CA VAL A 141 7.05 -2.48 10.16
C VAL A 141 7.06 -2.11 11.64
N ASP A 142 8.24 -2.11 12.23
CA ASP A 142 8.42 -1.72 13.62
C ASP A 142 9.70 -0.94 13.81
N GLY A 143 9.63 0.06 14.70
CA GLY A 143 10.80 0.82 15.11
C GLY A 143 11.67 0.01 16.07
N TRP A 144 12.97 0.26 16.06
CA TRP A 144 13.90 -0.31 17.04
C TRP A 144 14.77 0.78 17.63
N ASN A 145 15.45 0.48 18.74
CA ASN A 145 16.27 1.45 19.50
C ASN A 145 15.46 2.64 20.06
N GLY A 146 14.16 2.45 20.33
CA GLY A 146 13.28 3.50 20.87
C GLY A 146 12.67 4.45 19.84
N ASP A 147 12.89 4.22 18.55
CA ASP A 147 12.26 5.01 17.50
C ASP A 147 10.86 4.51 17.21
N THR A 148 9.95 5.43 16.95
CA THR A 148 8.60 5.15 16.39
C THR A 148 8.64 5.09 14.86
N VAL A 149 7.67 4.38 14.27
CA VAL A 149 7.57 4.27 12.81
C VAL A 149 7.01 5.57 12.24
N ARG A 150 7.80 6.24 11.42
CA ARG A 150 7.40 7.49 10.77
C ARG A 150 6.26 7.28 9.78
N ILE A 151 5.44 8.33 9.60
CA ILE A 151 4.22 8.28 8.79
C ILE A 151 4.46 7.78 7.36
N ASN A 152 5.53 8.18 6.71
CA ASN A 152 5.88 7.76 5.35
C ASN A 152 6.51 6.36 5.25
N GLU A 153 6.82 5.71 6.38
CA GLU A 153 7.23 4.31 6.42
C GLU A 153 6.07 3.35 6.70
N ARG A 154 4.93 3.87 7.16
CA ARG A 154 3.72 3.09 7.43
C ARG A 154 3.06 2.63 6.14
N PHE A 155 2.20 1.64 6.26
CA PHE A 155 1.42 1.14 5.15
C PHE A 155 0.13 1.94 4.99
N TYR A 156 -0.26 2.18 3.73
CA TYR A 156 -1.52 2.77 3.33
C TYR A 156 -2.18 1.85 2.31
N LYS A 157 -3.45 1.53 2.49
CA LYS A 157 -4.19 0.60 1.64
C LYS A 157 -5.54 1.21 1.25
N GLY A 158 -6.04 0.74 0.11
CA GLY A 158 -7.22 1.26 -0.58
C GLY A 158 -6.90 1.51 -2.05
N GLY A 159 -7.83 2.03 -2.80
CA GLY A 159 -7.65 2.27 -4.22
C GLY A 159 -7.32 0.99 -4.98
N ASN A 160 -6.21 1.02 -5.72
CA ASN A 160 -5.77 -0.14 -6.52
C ASN A 160 -5.29 -1.32 -5.67
N SER A 161 -4.97 -1.12 -4.39
CA SER A 161 -4.50 -2.18 -3.50
C SER A 161 -5.62 -2.88 -2.73
N PHE A 162 -6.80 -2.26 -2.66
CA PHE A 162 -8.01 -2.79 -2.04
C PHE A 162 -9.22 -2.08 -2.65
N ARG A 163 -9.86 -2.69 -3.60
CA ARG A 163 -11.00 -2.13 -4.36
C ARG A 163 -12.20 -1.92 -3.45
N GLY A 164 -13.01 -0.89 -3.76
CA GLY A 164 -14.15 -0.49 -2.93
C GLY A 164 -13.82 0.53 -1.85
N PHE A 165 -12.55 0.82 -1.62
CA PHE A 165 -12.10 1.83 -0.69
C PHE A 165 -11.25 2.88 -1.42
N GLU A 166 -11.37 4.14 -1.03
CA GLU A 166 -10.53 5.22 -1.56
C GLU A 166 -9.04 4.95 -1.30
N THR A 167 -8.15 5.67 -1.95
CA THR A 167 -6.72 5.63 -1.62
C THR A 167 -6.52 6.03 -0.16
N ALA A 168 -5.75 5.23 0.60
CA ALA A 168 -5.66 5.35 2.07
C ALA A 168 -7.04 5.31 2.77
N GLY A 169 -8.01 4.61 2.17
CA GLY A 169 -9.40 4.57 2.63
C GLY A 169 -9.62 3.71 3.86
N ILE A 170 -8.72 2.78 4.17
CA ILE A 170 -8.76 1.91 5.36
C ILE A 170 -7.56 2.17 6.27
N GLY A 171 -7.66 1.72 7.51
CA GLY A 171 -6.59 1.80 8.52
C GLY A 171 -6.82 2.88 9.55
N ALA A 172 -5.79 3.12 10.38
CA ALA A 172 -5.87 4.06 11.47
C ALA A 172 -6.15 5.50 10.99
N ARG A 173 -6.98 6.22 11.77
CA ARG A 173 -7.39 7.61 11.48
C ARG A 173 -7.46 8.46 12.73
N ASP A 174 -7.22 9.74 12.55
CA ASP A 174 -7.51 10.77 13.55
C ASP A 174 -8.82 11.47 13.19
N LEU A 175 -9.86 11.18 13.95
CA LEU A 175 -11.21 11.74 13.76
C LEU A 175 -11.35 13.15 14.33
N ASN A 176 -10.35 13.68 15.06
CA ASN A 176 -10.34 15.08 15.50
C ASN A 176 -10.03 16.01 14.33
N SER A 177 -9.28 15.55 13.33
CA SER A 177 -8.97 16.37 12.17
C SER A 177 -10.21 16.57 11.31
N ALA A 178 -10.31 17.73 10.67
CA ALA A 178 -11.48 18.11 9.87
C ALA A 178 -11.82 17.13 8.72
N ARG A 179 -10.85 16.34 8.28
CA ARG A 179 -10.98 15.38 7.18
C ARG A 179 -10.91 13.91 7.62
N GLY A 180 -10.66 13.64 8.91
CA GLY A 180 -10.33 12.29 9.38
C GLY A 180 -9.03 11.81 8.75
N ASP A 181 -7.90 12.44 9.11
CA ASP A 181 -6.61 12.17 8.49
C ASP A 181 -6.21 10.70 8.61
N ALA A 182 -5.79 10.12 7.49
CA ALA A 182 -5.26 8.77 7.47
C ALA A 182 -3.86 8.74 8.10
N LEU A 183 -3.68 7.94 9.14
CA LEU A 183 -2.42 7.77 9.85
C LEU A 183 -1.63 6.53 9.35
N GLY A 184 -2.22 5.76 8.44
CA GLY A 184 -1.64 4.50 7.98
C GLY A 184 -1.68 3.41 9.03
N GLY A 185 -0.80 2.41 8.92
CA GLY A 185 -0.68 1.33 9.90
C GLY A 185 0.67 0.65 9.82
N LYS A 186 1.09 0.03 10.93
CA LYS A 186 2.33 -0.76 11.02
C LYS A 186 2.16 -2.18 10.50
N ALA A 187 0.93 -2.70 10.48
CA ALA A 187 0.61 -4.04 10.03
C ALA A 187 -0.56 -4.08 9.06
N TYR A 188 -0.44 -4.87 8.02
CA TYR A 188 -1.54 -5.16 7.11
C TYR A 188 -1.52 -6.62 6.63
N ALA A 189 -2.69 -7.12 6.27
CA ALA A 189 -2.85 -8.34 5.52
C ALA A 189 -4.04 -8.19 4.57
N ILE A 190 -3.81 -8.36 3.26
CA ILE A 190 -4.83 -8.20 2.22
C ILE A 190 -4.78 -9.41 1.29
N GLY A 191 -5.96 -9.92 0.96
CA GLY A 191 -6.15 -10.98 -0.02
C GLY A 191 -7.16 -10.56 -1.07
N SER A 192 -7.02 -11.10 -2.26
CA SER A 192 -7.94 -10.94 -3.38
C SER A 192 -8.16 -12.27 -4.07
N VAL A 193 -9.41 -12.59 -4.33
CA VAL A 193 -9.81 -13.71 -5.20
C VAL A 193 -10.49 -13.14 -6.42
N GLU A 194 -10.03 -13.52 -7.61
CA GLU A 194 -10.54 -13.00 -8.86
C GLU A 194 -10.79 -14.14 -9.86
N LEU A 195 -11.98 -14.16 -10.45
CA LEU A 195 -12.34 -15.07 -11.53
C LEU A 195 -12.47 -14.30 -12.84
N THR A 196 -11.50 -14.44 -13.72
CA THR A 196 -11.61 -13.95 -15.09
C THR A 196 -12.69 -14.76 -15.82
N VAL A 197 -13.57 -14.06 -16.53
CA VAL A 197 -14.67 -14.63 -17.28
C VAL A 197 -14.62 -14.18 -18.74
N PRO A 198 -15.15 -14.98 -19.69
CA PRO A 198 -15.22 -14.57 -21.08
C PRO A 198 -16.15 -13.36 -21.24
N THR A 199 -15.77 -12.47 -22.14
CA THR A 199 -16.67 -11.40 -22.61
C THR A 199 -17.35 -11.84 -23.91
N PHE A 200 -18.52 -11.26 -24.19
CA PHE A 200 -19.21 -11.50 -25.48
C PHE A 200 -18.56 -10.75 -26.65
N LEU A 201 -17.47 -10.01 -26.37
CA LEU A 201 -16.75 -9.24 -27.37
C LEU A 201 -15.69 -10.10 -28.06
N PRO A 202 -15.46 -9.92 -29.38
CA PRO A 202 -14.35 -10.56 -30.08
C PRO A 202 -13.01 -10.26 -29.43
N GLU A 203 -12.11 -11.24 -29.35
CA GLU A 203 -10.79 -11.13 -28.69
C GLU A 203 -9.92 -9.98 -29.23
N GLN A 204 -10.13 -9.60 -30.50
CA GLN A 204 -9.41 -8.49 -31.13
C GLN A 204 -9.61 -7.13 -30.43
N TYR A 205 -10.67 -6.95 -29.67
CA TYR A 205 -10.89 -5.72 -28.90
C TYR A 205 -10.08 -5.69 -27.61
N GLY A 206 -9.47 -6.81 -27.20
CA GLY A 206 -8.60 -6.89 -26.02
C GLY A 206 -9.33 -6.62 -24.70
N VAL A 207 -10.66 -6.88 -24.66
CA VAL A 207 -11.47 -6.66 -23.45
C VAL A 207 -11.62 -7.97 -22.69
N LYS A 208 -11.35 -7.93 -21.37
CA LYS A 208 -11.60 -9.04 -20.43
C LYS A 208 -12.43 -8.54 -19.27
N ALA A 209 -13.22 -9.43 -18.67
CA ALA A 209 -13.95 -9.13 -17.45
C ALA A 209 -13.53 -10.11 -16.34
N ALA A 210 -13.67 -9.68 -15.10
CA ALA A 210 -13.47 -10.53 -13.95
C ALA A 210 -14.45 -10.19 -12.83
N LEU A 211 -14.84 -11.21 -12.06
CA LEU A 211 -15.50 -11.05 -10.77
C LEU A 211 -14.43 -11.12 -9.69
N PHE A 212 -14.50 -10.24 -8.69
CA PHE A 212 -13.53 -10.24 -7.62
C PHE A 212 -14.14 -10.11 -6.23
N SER A 213 -13.38 -10.54 -5.24
CA SER A 213 -13.60 -10.22 -3.84
C SER A 213 -12.26 -9.92 -3.18
N ASP A 214 -12.15 -8.75 -2.57
CA ASP A 214 -11.00 -8.31 -1.80
C ASP A 214 -11.36 -8.32 -0.32
N PHE A 215 -10.43 -8.73 0.52
CA PHE A 215 -10.59 -8.78 1.98
C PHE A 215 -9.27 -8.53 2.68
N GLY A 216 -9.32 -7.97 3.87
CA GLY A 216 -8.09 -7.69 4.61
C GLY A 216 -8.26 -6.72 5.75
N THR A 217 -7.13 -6.34 6.31
CA THR A 217 -7.02 -5.42 7.43
C THR A 217 -5.76 -4.56 7.32
N LEU A 218 -5.80 -3.41 7.97
CA LEU A 218 -4.67 -2.50 8.16
C LEU A 218 -4.87 -1.76 9.48
N GLY A 219 -3.83 -1.65 10.28
CA GLY A 219 -3.85 -0.92 11.55
C GLY A 219 -2.51 -1.02 12.27
N MET A 220 -2.56 -0.88 13.58
CA MET A 220 -1.44 -0.78 14.52
C MET A 220 -0.66 0.53 14.37
N LEU A 221 -0.80 1.39 15.36
CA LEU A 221 0.03 2.59 15.57
C LEU A 221 0.96 2.37 16.77
N ASP A 222 2.01 3.18 16.85
CA ASP A 222 2.76 3.31 18.08
C ASP A 222 1.92 4.04 19.14
N ASP A 223 2.17 3.76 20.43
CA ASP A 223 1.35 4.33 21.50
C ASP A 223 1.47 5.86 21.54
N GLU A 224 2.64 6.40 21.20
CA GLU A 224 2.89 7.84 21.12
C GLU A 224 1.98 8.54 20.10
N ASP A 225 1.64 7.87 19.01
CA ASP A 225 0.77 8.42 17.95
C ASP A 225 -0.71 8.53 18.39
N LYS A 226 -1.06 7.85 19.48
CA LYS A 226 -2.42 7.84 20.04
C LYS A 226 -2.61 8.85 21.16
N LEU A 227 -1.59 9.66 21.47
CA LEU A 227 -1.63 10.58 22.58
C LEU A 227 -2.13 11.97 22.16
N THR A 228 -2.91 12.58 23.04
CA THR A 228 -3.22 14.01 22.99
C THR A 228 -1.97 14.85 23.31
N VAL A 229 -2.03 16.15 23.08
CA VAL A 229 -0.97 17.12 23.51
C VAL A 229 -0.70 17.01 25.01
N ALA A 230 -1.69 16.66 25.82
CA ALA A 230 -1.54 16.51 27.27
C ALA A 230 -0.98 15.12 27.68
N GLY A 231 -0.69 14.25 26.74
CA GLY A 231 -0.14 12.92 27.00
C GLY A 231 -1.16 11.86 27.44
N ALA A 232 -2.45 12.13 27.31
CA ALA A 232 -3.52 11.16 27.53
C ALA A 232 -3.87 10.45 26.20
N VAL A 233 -4.36 9.21 26.28
CA VAL A 233 -4.85 8.48 25.10
C VAL A 233 -6.04 9.22 24.49
N ASP A 234 -5.98 9.49 23.20
CA ASP A 234 -7.04 10.16 22.46
C ASP A 234 -8.07 9.12 21.94
N PRO A 235 -9.32 9.16 22.42
CA PRO A 235 -10.33 8.20 21.99
C PRO A 235 -10.79 8.39 20.53
N ASN A 236 -10.45 9.52 19.91
CA ASN A 236 -10.80 9.80 18.52
C ASN A 236 -9.70 9.35 17.53
N ILE A 237 -8.57 8.85 18.01
CA ILE A 237 -7.61 8.15 17.19
C ILE A 237 -7.99 6.68 17.16
N VAL A 238 -8.56 6.26 16.03
CA VAL A 238 -9.03 4.89 15.82
C VAL A 238 -7.94 4.06 15.16
N ASP A 239 -7.74 2.83 15.63
CA ASP A 239 -6.63 1.95 15.21
C ASP A 239 -7.00 0.47 15.31
N ASP A 240 -8.16 0.09 14.75
CA ASP A 240 -8.66 -1.27 14.85
C ASP A 240 -8.21 -2.13 13.66
N LEU A 241 -7.66 -3.32 13.97
CA LEU A 241 -7.37 -4.37 12.98
C LEU A 241 -8.64 -5.14 12.60
N SER A 242 -9.69 -4.43 12.24
CA SER A 242 -10.96 -5.04 11.83
C SER A 242 -10.89 -5.53 10.38
N LEU A 243 -11.69 -6.53 10.09
CA LEU A 243 -11.79 -7.10 8.74
C LEU A 243 -12.65 -6.20 7.86
N ARG A 244 -12.09 -5.80 6.72
CA ARG A 244 -12.79 -5.13 5.63
C ARG A 244 -12.97 -6.11 4.47
N ALA A 245 -14.04 -5.96 3.72
CA ALA A 245 -14.29 -6.78 2.53
C ALA A 245 -15.06 -6.00 1.48
N SER A 246 -14.77 -6.30 0.22
CA SER A 246 -15.51 -5.81 -0.94
C SER A 246 -15.65 -6.90 -2.00
N ALA A 247 -16.61 -6.73 -2.89
CA ALA A 247 -16.76 -7.57 -4.07
C ALA A 247 -17.20 -6.72 -5.24
N GLY A 248 -16.96 -7.19 -6.46
CA GLY A 248 -17.33 -6.41 -7.64
C GLY A 248 -16.95 -7.04 -8.96
N VAL A 249 -16.96 -6.20 -9.97
CA VAL A 249 -16.64 -6.54 -11.35
C VAL A 249 -15.52 -5.64 -11.84
N SER A 250 -14.50 -6.24 -12.47
CA SER A 250 -13.43 -5.53 -13.15
C SER A 250 -13.54 -5.72 -14.65
N ILE A 251 -13.34 -4.66 -15.41
CA ILE A 251 -13.24 -4.68 -16.87
C ILE A 251 -11.82 -4.22 -17.22
N PHE A 252 -11.10 -5.08 -17.92
CA PHE A 252 -9.76 -4.80 -18.42
C PHE A 252 -9.83 -4.56 -19.92
N TRP A 253 -9.30 -3.46 -20.38
CA TRP A 253 -9.21 -3.15 -21.79
C TRP A 253 -7.76 -2.89 -22.18
N ARG A 254 -7.24 -3.70 -23.10
CA ARG A 254 -5.92 -3.50 -23.71
C ARG A 254 -6.07 -2.49 -24.85
N SER A 255 -6.14 -1.19 -24.48
CA SER A 255 -6.31 -0.10 -25.45
C SER A 255 -5.01 0.18 -26.21
N PRO A 256 -5.09 0.86 -27.39
CA PRO A 256 -3.90 1.32 -28.10
C PRO A 256 -3.03 2.30 -27.32
N MET A 257 -3.59 2.97 -26.30
CA MET A 257 -2.89 3.90 -25.41
C MET A 257 -2.32 3.24 -24.14
N GLY A 258 -2.51 1.93 -24.00
CA GLY A 258 -2.07 1.16 -22.83
C GLY A 258 -3.22 0.43 -22.13
N PRO A 259 -2.91 -0.40 -21.14
CA PRO A 259 -3.92 -1.13 -20.39
C PRO A 259 -4.74 -0.20 -19.51
N ILE A 260 -6.05 -0.32 -19.62
CA ILE A 260 -7.06 0.42 -18.86
C ILE A 260 -7.86 -0.58 -18.05
N ARG A 261 -8.20 -0.20 -16.82
CA ARG A 261 -9.04 -0.99 -15.93
C ARG A 261 -10.14 -0.13 -15.34
N PHE A 262 -11.35 -0.69 -15.31
CA PHE A 262 -12.52 -0.15 -14.66
C PHE A 262 -12.98 -1.15 -13.59
N ASP A 263 -13.03 -0.70 -12.34
CA ASP A 263 -13.51 -1.49 -11.22
C ASP A 263 -14.82 -0.92 -10.70
N PHE A 264 -15.83 -1.78 -10.58
CA PHE A 264 -17.11 -1.48 -9.96
C PHE A 264 -17.22 -2.32 -8.71
N SER A 265 -17.28 -1.68 -7.56
CA SER A 265 -17.13 -2.31 -6.27
C SER A 265 -18.31 -2.03 -5.36
N GLN A 266 -18.70 -3.04 -4.58
CA GLN A 266 -19.59 -2.92 -3.44
C GLN A 266 -18.84 -3.34 -2.18
N VAL A 267 -18.81 -2.46 -1.17
CA VAL A 267 -18.23 -2.77 0.12
C VAL A 267 -19.19 -3.66 0.91
N LEU A 268 -18.68 -4.75 1.46
CA LEU A 268 -19.42 -5.77 2.22
C LEU A 268 -19.20 -5.65 3.73
N ALA A 269 -17.98 -5.27 4.12
CA ALA A 269 -17.59 -5.04 5.51
C ALA A 269 -16.65 -3.85 5.60
N LYS A 270 -16.91 -2.94 6.54
CA LYS A 270 -16.13 -1.74 6.78
C LYS A 270 -16.34 -1.21 8.19
N GLU A 271 -15.48 -0.31 8.64
CA GLU A 271 -15.71 0.54 9.79
C GLU A 271 -16.40 1.86 9.36
N ASP A 272 -17.04 2.54 10.31
CA ASP A 272 -17.77 3.78 10.05
C ASP A 272 -16.86 4.92 9.57
N TYR A 273 -15.59 4.87 9.97
CA TYR A 273 -14.58 5.85 9.59
C TYR A 273 -13.85 5.53 8.28
N ASP A 274 -14.08 4.35 7.68
CA ASP A 274 -13.46 4.00 6.40
C ASP A 274 -14.05 4.81 5.25
N LYS A 275 -13.21 5.22 4.30
CA LYS A 275 -13.61 5.95 3.09
C LYS A 275 -13.77 4.99 1.93
N THR A 276 -14.97 4.97 1.34
CA THR A 276 -15.35 4.00 0.30
C THR A 276 -15.57 4.65 -1.05
N GLU A 277 -15.29 3.91 -2.11
CA GLU A 277 -15.61 4.28 -3.49
C GLU A 277 -16.29 3.11 -4.21
N THR A 278 -17.25 3.41 -5.08
CA THR A 278 -17.97 2.39 -5.86
C THR A 278 -17.39 2.17 -7.25
N PHE A 279 -16.65 3.13 -7.75
CA PHE A 279 -16.06 3.11 -9.08
C PHE A 279 -14.64 3.61 -9.06
N ARG A 280 -13.74 2.87 -9.72
CA ARG A 280 -12.36 3.30 -9.94
C ARG A 280 -11.97 3.09 -11.38
N PHE A 281 -11.31 4.10 -11.92
CA PHE A 281 -10.60 4.04 -13.19
C PHE A 281 -9.10 4.00 -12.90
N SER A 282 -8.40 3.07 -13.53
CA SER A 282 -6.94 3.02 -13.46
C SER A 282 -6.33 2.74 -14.80
N THR A 283 -5.17 3.34 -15.06
CA THR A 283 -4.37 3.09 -16.26
C THR A 283 -2.96 2.73 -15.82
N SER A 284 -2.35 1.79 -16.50
CA SER A 284 -0.97 1.40 -16.26
C SER A 284 -0.14 1.79 -17.49
N THR A 285 0.81 2.67 -17.29
CA THR A 285 1.80 3.06 -18.31
C THR A 285 3.08 2.22 -18.24
N ARG A 286 2.98 0.96 -17.81
CA ARG A 286 4.15 0.08 -17.85
C ARG A 286 4.42 -0.32 -19.29
N PHE A 287 5.44 0.27 -19.85
CA PHE A 287 6.10 -0.16 -21.07
C PHE A 287 7.05 -1.35 -20.80
#